data_526dacc0f810612457b04fb2b8555516
#
_entry.id   526dacc0f810612457b04fb2b8555516
#
_cell.length_a   1.000
_cell.length_b   1.000
_cell.length_c   1.000
_cell.angle_alpha   90.00
_cell.angle_beta   90.00
_cell.angle_gamma   90.00
#
_symmetry.space_group_name_H-M   'P 1'
#
loop_
_entity.id
_entity.type
_entity.pdbx_description
1 polymer ?
#
loop_
_entity_poly.entity_id
_entity_poly.type
_entity_poly.pdbx_seq_one_letter_code
_entity_poly.pdbx_strand_id
1 'polypeptide(L)'
;MPRFATKEYPEIRTVWVGREFQYAILTTGWGEVLRLSKSVPKEIKVMGLKIVKGLEAEFGFDLATVRIDFGKTPSDGVFVNEIEHGYGTFAEINPKITKSLPIKIAKRIIRNAELIFCKKKR
;
A
#
# COMPACT_ATOMS: atom_id res chain seq x y z
N MET A 1 -2.59 15.13 20.82
CA MET A 1 -2.97 15.11 19.39
C MET A 1 -1.79 14.71 18.53
N PRO A 2 -1.95 13.78 17.58
CA PRO A 2 -0.87 13.47 16.68
C PRO A 2 -0.51 14.69 15.83
N ARG A 3 0.78 14.87 15.56
CA ARG A 3 1.27 15.97 14.72
C ARG A 3 1.01 15.76 13.23
N PHE A 4 0.55 14.58 12.86
CA PHE A 4 0.18 14.21 11.50
C PHE A 4 -1.24 13.65 11.49
N ALA A 5 -1.72 13.26 10.32
CA ALA A 5 -3.09 12.80 10.09
C ALA A 5 -4.12 13.90 10.42
N THR A 6 -3.76 15.10 10.03
CA THR A 6 -4.63 16.29 10.08
C THR A 6 -5.00 16.70 8.66
N LYS A 7 -5.89 17.69 8.51
CA LYS A 7 -6.21 18.24 7.18
C LYS A 7 -5.01 18.89 6.50
N GLU A 8 -4.11 19.50 7.28
CA GLU A 8 -2.89 20.12 6.77
C GLU A 8 -1.82 19.09 6.44
N TYR A 9 -1.67 18.06 7.29
CA TYR A 9 -0.70 16.98 7.13
C TYR A 9 -1.43 15.64 7.17
N PRO A 10 -2.18 15.29 6.12
CA PRO A 10 -2.96 14.06 6.13
C PRO A 10 -2.07 12.81 6.12
N GLU A 11 -2.60 11.71 6.62
CA GLU A 11 -2.00 10.41 6.44
C GLU A 11 -2.18 9.98 4.98
N ILE A 12 -1.13 9.47 4.37
CA ILE A 12 -1.12 9.01 2.98
C ILE A 12 -1.08 7.50 2.98
N ARG A 13 -2.23 6.87 2.73
CA ARG A 13 -2.37 5.42 2.68
C ARG A 13 -2.17 4.95 1.25
N THR A 14 -1.02 4.33 0.97
CA THR A 14 -0.68 3.86 -0.38
C THR A 14 -1.05 2.39 -0.53
N VAL A 15 -1.65 2.06 -1.67
CA VAL A 15 -2.07 0.69 -1.99
C VAL A 15 -1.19 0.15 -3.11
N TRP A 16 -0.64 -1.04 -2.88
CA TRP A 16 0.29 -1.70 -3.77
C TRP A 16 -0.22 -3.10 -4.13
N VAL A 17 -0.03 -3.48 -5.39
CA VAL A 17 -0.24 -4.85 -5.86
C VAL A 17 1.10 -5.35 -6.37
N GLY A 18 1.70 -6.31 -5.68
CA GLY A 18 3.08 -6.68 -5.91
C GLY A 18 3.97 -5.46 -5.74
N ARG A 19 4.79 -5.16 -6.73
CA ARG A 19 5.69 -3.98 -6.72
C ARG A 19 5.08 -2.74 -7.36
N GLU A 20 3.80 -2.80 -7.75
CA GLU A 20 3.14 -1.71 -8.46
C GLU A 20 2.29 -0.86 -7.52
N PHE A 21 2.58 0.44 -7.49
CA PHE A 21 1.73 1.42 -6.82
C PHE A 21 0.42 1.57 -7.59
N GLN A 22 -0.72 1.52 -6.88
CA GLN A 22 -2.04 1.65 -7.49
C GLN A 22 -2.65 3.04 -7.26
N TYR A 23 -2.79 3.43 -6.01
CA TYR A 23 -3.38 4.72 -5.64
C TYR A 23 -3.09 5.01 -4.17
N ALA A 24 -3.40 6.22 -3.76
CA ALA A 24 -3.31 6.63 -2.36
C ALA A 24 -4.62 7.23 -1.88
N ILE A 25 -4.89 7.07 -0.61
CA ILE A 25 -6.02 7.65 0.10
C ILE A 25 -5.46 8.59 1.18
N LEU A 26 -5.85 9.85 1.14
CA LEU A 26 -5.44 10.81 2.14
C LEU A 26 -6.53 10.90 3.21
N THR A 27 -6.15 10.65 4.46
CA THR A 27 -7.09 10.59 5.58
C THR A 27 -6.60 11.41 6.77
N THR A 28 -7.54 11.77 7.64
CA THR A 28 -7.22 12.30 8.95
C THR A 28 -7.12 11.18 9.97
N GLY A 29 -6.60 11.48 11.16
CA GLY A 29 -6.47 10.50 12.25
C GLY A 29 -7.78 9.91 12.74
N TRP A 30 -8.90 10.51 12.37
CA TRP A 30 -10.23 10.01 12.70
C TRP A 30 -10.85 9.18 11.57
N GLY A 31 -10.07 8.86 10.54
CA GLY A 31 -10.55 8.06 9.41
C GLY A 31 -11.33 8.85 8.36
N GLU A 32 -11.39 10.18 8.48
CA GLU A 32 -12.02 11.01 7.47
C GLU A 32 -11.22 10.96 6.17
N VAL A 33 -11.85 10.51 5.10
CA VAL A 33 -11.23 10.47 3.77
C VAL A 33 -11.31 11.86 3.15
N LEU A 34 -10.16 12.49 2.93
CA LEU A 34 -10.07 13.81 2.32
C LEU A 34 -10.12 13.73 0.80
N ARG A 35 -9.37 12.80 0.23
CA ARG A 35 -9.34 12.57 -1.22
C ARG A 35 -8.63 11.29 -1.59
N LEU A 36 -8.86 10.85 -2.82
CA LEU A 36 -8.13 9.77 -3.47
C LEU A 36 -7.16 10.38 -4.48
N SER A 37 -6.00 9.76 -4.67
CA SER A 37 -5.02 10.23 -5.63
C SER A 37 -4.36 9.05 -6.35
N LYS A 38 -4.19 9.18 -7.66
CA LYS A 38 -3.46 8.20 -8.47
C LYS A 38 -1.97 8.47 -8.48
N SER A 39 -1.54 9.56 -7.87
CA SER A 39 -0.13 9.93 -7.78
C SER A 39 0.24 10.34 -6.36
N VAL A 40 1.49 10.13 -6.01
CA VAL A 40 2.09 10.56 -4.74
C VAL A 40 3.48 11.13 -5.03
N PRO A 41 4.06 11.90 -4.10
CA PRO A 41 5.44 12.36 -4.26
C PRO A 41 6.39 11.19 -4.53
N LYS A 42 7.40 11.44 -5.36
CA LYS A 42 8.40 10.43 -5.73
C LYS A 42 9.06 9.79 -4.52
N GLU A 43 9.33 10.56 -3.48
CA GLU A 43 9.92 10.10 -2.23
C GLU A 43 9.09 8.97 -1.59
N ILE A 44 7.78 9.12 -1.58
CA ILE A 44 6.86 8.10 -1.04
C ILE A 44 6.88 6.84 -1.91
N LYS A 45 6.90 6.99 -3.24
CA LYS A 45 7.00 5.84 -4.13
C LYS A 45 8.31 5.07 -3.94
N VAL A 46 9.42 5.78 -3.79
CA VAL A 46 10.73 5.15 -3.58
C VAL A 46 10.76 4.39 -2.26
N MET A 47 10.29 5.01 -1.18
CA MET A 47 10.21 4.36 0.13
C MET A 47 9.28 3.14 0.10
N GLY A 48 8.10 3.30 -0.51
CA GLY A 48 7.12 2.22 -0.62
C GLY A 48 7.67 1.01 -1.37
N LEU A 49 8.34 1.25 -2.49
CA LEU A 49 8.94 0.16 -3.27
C LEU A 49 10.04 -0.57 -2.48
N LYS A 50 10.87 0.16 -1.74
CA LYS A 50 11.88 -0.45 -0.85
C LYS A 50 11.24 -1.35 0.19
N ILE A 51 10.14 -0.90 0.80
CA ILE A 51 9.41 -1.66 1.80
C ILE A 51 8.82 -2.93 1.18
N VAL A 52 8.15 -2.81 0.03
CA VAL A 52 7.57 -3.96 -0.67
C VAL A 52 8.64 -4.99 -1.01
N LYS A 53 9.79 -4.56 -1.55
CA LYS A 53 10.91 -5.46 -1.84
C LYS A 53 11.49 -6.11 -0.59
N GLY A 54 11.58 -5.37 0.51
CA GLY A 54 12.02 -5.89 1.79
C GLY A 54 11.08 -6.96 2.34
N LEU A 55 9.78 -6.75 2.21
CA LEU A 55 8.78 -7.73 2.61
C LEU A 55 8.86 -9.00 1.76
N GLU A 56 9.04 -8.87 0.45
CA GLU A 56 9.26 -10.03 -0.44
C GLU A 56 10.50 -10.83 -0.02
N ALA A 57 11.59 -10.16 0.30
CA ALA A 57 12.82 -10.80 0.73
C ALA A 57 12.63 -11.53 2.05
N GLU A 58 11.92 -10.94 3.00
CA GLU A 58 11.65 -11.52 4.31
C GLU A 58 10.76 -12.76 4.24
N PHE A 59 9.68 -12.69 3.46
CA PHE A 59 8.72 -13.78 3.35
C PHE A 59 9.05 -14.80 2.25
N GLY A 60 9.95 -14.46 1.33
CA GLY A 60 10.32 -15.32 0.21
C GLY A 60 9.31 -15.33 -0.95
N PHE A 61 8.27 -14.52 -0.87
CA PHE A 61 7.27 -14.33 -1.92
C PHE A 61 6.63 -12.95 -1.78
N ASP A 62 5.97 -12.46 -2.84
CA ASP A 62 5.28 -11.19 -2.71
C ASP A 62 3.93 -11.36 -2.00
N LEU A 63 3.51 -10.34 -1.27
CA LEU A 63 2.29 -10.36 -0.47
C LEU A 63 1.03 -10.08 -1.28
N ALA A 64 1.09 -10.12 -2.60
CA ALA A 64 0.01 -9.81 -3.53
C ALA A 64 -0.50 -8.37 -3.37
N THR A 65 -0.98 -7.99 -2.20
CA THR A 65 -1.46 -6.65 -1.91
C THR A 65 -0.94 -6.16 -0.56
N VAL A 66 -0.52 -4.90 -0.52
CA VAL A 66 0.01 -4.25 0.69
C VAL A 66 -0.50 -2.82 0.72
N ARG A 67 -0.90 -2.37 1.90
CA ARG A 67 -1.15 -0.96 2.17
C ARG A 67 -0.03 -0.43 3.05
N ILE A 68 0.60 0.64 2.62
CA ILE A 68 1.65 1.31 3.40
C ILE A 68 1.16 2.72 3.70
N ASP A 69 1.04 3.03 4.97
CA ASP A 69 0.56 4.31 5.45
C ASP A 69 1.74 5.20 5.83
N PHE A 70 1.85 6.35 5.18
CA PHE A 70 2.90 7.32 5.41
C PHE A 70 2.35 8.54 6.14
N GLY A 71 3.17 9.09 7.01
CA GLY A 71 2.94 10.42 7.59
C GLY A 71 4.01 11.38 7.09
N LYS A 72 3.71 12.67 7.19
CA LYS A 72 4.67 13.73 6.90
C LYS A 72 4.42 14.90 7.85
N THR A 73 5.48 15.38 8.44
CA THR A 73 5.44 16.60 9.25
C THR A 73 6.60 17.51 8.85
N PRO A 74 6.53 18.83 9.15
CA PRO A 74 7.65 19.72 8.85
C PRO A 74 8.95 19.33 9.53
N SER A 75 8.87 18.76 10.74
CA SER A 75 10.05 18.40 11.54
C SER A 75 10.60 17.01 11.22
N ASP A 76 9.73 16.04 10.90
CA ASP A 76 10.12 14.63 10.77
C ASP A 76 10.27 14.19 9.31
N GLY A 77 9.84 15.01 8.36
CA GLY A 77 9.79 14.61 6.96
C GLY A 77 8.77 13.51 6.71
N VAL A 78 9.08 12.62 5.77
CA VAL A 78 8.23 11.46 5.46
C VAL A 78 8.64 10.28 6.32
N PHE A 79 7.67 9.60 6.91
CA PHE A 79 7.91 8.42 7.72
C PHE A 79 6.79 7.39 7.51
N VAL A 80 7.10 6.12 7.81
CA VAL A 80 6.12 5.03 7.74
C VAL A 80 5.39 4.97 9.08
N ASN A 81 4.05 5.00 9.02
CA ASN A 81 3.22 4.88 10.20
C ASN A 81 2.74 3.45 10.42
N GLU A 82 2.27 2.80 9.35
CA GLU A 82 1.70 1.47 9.44
C GLU A 82 1.88 0.72 8.12
N ILE A 83 1.99 -0.61 8.22
CA ILE A 83 2.00 -1.51 7.08
C ILE A 83 0.91 -2.55 7.32
N GLU A 84 -0.02 -2.67 6.38
CA GLU A 84 -1.07 -3.67 6.44
C GLU A 84 -1.08 -4.53 5.18
N HIS A 85 -1.42 -5.81 5.33
CA HIS A 85 -1.61 -6.74 4.22
C HIS A 85 -2.93 -7.48 4.38
N GLY A 86 -3.41 -8.09 3.30
CA GLY A 86 -4.65 -8.86 3.32
C GLY A 86 -5.90 -8.00 3.27
N TYR A 87 -6.90 -8.39 4.03
CA TYR A 87 -8.25 -7.82 3.91
C TYR A 87 -8.38 -6.36 4.31
N GLY A 88 -7.52 -5.85 5.17
CA GLY A 88 -7.56 -4.43 5.56
C GLY A 88 -7.40 -3.48 4.39
N THR A 89 -6.72 -3.92 3.33
CA THR A 89 -6.53 -3.14 2.11
C THR A 89 -7.83 -2.92 1.35
N PHE A 90 -8.76 -3.88 1.41
CA PHE A 90 -9.99 -3.85 0.62
C PHE A 90 -11.06 -2.90 1.17
N ALA A 91 -11.04 -2.60 2.46
CA ALA A 91 -12.04 -1.76 3.09
C ALA A 91 -12.13 -0.34 2.49
N GLU A 92 -11.08 0.10 1.80
CA GLU A 92 -10.96 1.45 1.27
C GLU A 92 -10.96 1.50 -0.26
N ILE A 93 -11.35 0.41 -0.92
CA ILE A 93 -11.40 0.37 -2.39
C ILE A 93 -12.58 1.19 -2.91
N ASN A 94 -12.28 2.14 -3.80
CA ASN A 94 -13.28 2.89 -4.51
C ASN A 94 -13.47 2.27 -5.92
N PRO A 95 -14.67 1.72 -6.25
CA PRO A 95 -14.90 1.05 -7.52
C PRO A 95 -14.64 1.92 -8.76
N LYS A 96 -14.82 3.23 -8.64
CA LYS A 96 -14.58 4.16 -9.76
C LYS A 96 -13.11 4.26 -10.14
N ILE A 97 -12.20 4.13 -9.17
CA ILE A 97 -10.77 4.27 -9.36
C ILE A 97 -10.11 2.90 -9.50
N THR A 98 -10.66 1.88 -8.86
CA THR A 98 -10.03 0.57 -8.68
C THR A 98 -10.77 -0.55 -9.41
N LYS A 99 -11.47 -0.23 -10.49
CA LYS A 99 -12.26 -1.19 -11.25
C LYS A 99 -11.48 -2.45 -11.67
N SER A 100 -10.20 -2.31 -12.00
CA SER A 100 -9.34 -3.42 -12.39
C SER A 100 -8.57 -4.05 -11.23
N LEU A 101 -8.62 -3.45 -10.03
CA LEU A 101 -7.82 -3.89 -8.89
C LEU A 101 -8.12 -5.32 -8.44
N PRO A 102 -9.39 -5.75 -8.30
CA PRO A 102 -9.68 -7.14 -7.91
C PRO A 102 -9.09 -8.17 -8.86
N ILE A 103 -9.11 -7.88 -10.16
CA ILE A 103 -8.52 -8.76 -11.19
C ILE A 103 -7.00 -8.82 -11.03
N LYS A 104 -6.35 -7.68 -10.83
CA LYS A 104 -4.89 -7.60 -10.62
C LYS A 104 -4.48 -8.39 -9.38
N ILE A 105 -5.21 -8.25 -8.28
CA ILE A 105 -4.95 -8.97 -7.04
C ILE A 105 -5.11 -10.47 -7.26
N ALA A 106 -6.21 -10.89 -7.90
CA ALA A 106 -6.46 -12.30 -8.18
C ALA A 106 -5.36 -12.91 -9.03
N LYS A 107 -4.92 -12.24 -10.09
CA LYS A 107 -3.81 -12.70 -10.94
C LYS A 107 -2.52 -12.86 -10.14
N ARG A 108 -2.24 -11.92 -9.22
CA ARG A 108 -1.04 -11.98 -8.40
C ARG A 108 -1.09 -13.13 -7.41
N ILE A 109 -2.23 -13.38 -6.79
CA ILE A 109 -2.43 -14.51 -5.88
C ILE A 109 -2.21 -15.84 -6.62
N ILE A 110 -2.78 -15.98 -7.82
CA ILE A 110 -2.62 -17.18 -8.65
C ILE A 110 -1.15 -17.38 -9.00
N ARG A 111 -0.46 -16.35 -9.45
CA ARG A 111 0.96 -16.41 -9.77
C ARG A 111 1.79 -16.85 -8.57
N ASN A 112 1.52 -16.29 -7.39
CA ASN A 112 2.23 -16.64 -6.17
C ASN A 112 1.99 -18.10 -5.80
N ALA A 113 0.75 -18.58 -5.92
CA ALA A 113 0.42 -19.98 -5.67
C ALA A 113 1.17 -20.92 -6.62
N GLU A 114 1.23 -20.57 -7.91
CA GLU A 114 1.97 -21.36 -8.92
C GLU A 114 3.47 -21.43 -8.58
N LEU A 115 4.08 -20.30 -8.21
CA LEU A 115 5.48 -20.24 -7.84
C LEU A 115 5.79 -21.09 -6.60
N ILE A 116 4.94 -21.04 -5.59
CA ILE A 116 5.07 -21.84 -4.37
C ILE A 116 4.92 -23.32 -4.69
N PHE A 117 3.95 -23.67 -5.51
CA PHE A 117 3.72 -25.07 -5.93
C PHE A 117 4.91 -25.62 -6.70
N CYS A 118 5.47 -24.87 -7.63
CA CYS A 118 6.66 -25.29 -8.38
C CYS A 118 7.88 -25.48 -7.46
N LYS A 119 8.06 -24.63 -6.47
CA LYS A 119 9.14 -24.78 -5.48
C LYS A 119 9.00 -26.04 -4.63
N LYS A 120 7.78 -26.45 -4.31
CA LYS A 120 7.50 -27.67 -3.54
C LYS A 120 7.74 -28.95 -4.32
N LYS A 121 7.67 -28.89 -5.65
CA LYS A 121 7.92 -30.05 -6.52
C LYS A 121 9.41 -30.32 -6.77
N ARG A 122 10.23 -29.35 -6.43
CA ARG A 122 11.68 -29.49 -6.51
C ARG A 122 12.24 -29.99 -5.19
#